data_42866ddc18476b74be66712fa1a2e140
#
_entry.id   42866ddc18476b74be66712fa1a2e140
#
_cell.length_a   1.000
_cell.length_b   1.000
_cell.length_c   1.000
_cell.angle_alpha   90.00
_cell.angle_beta   90.00
_cell.angle_gamma   90.00
#
_symmetry.space_group_name_H-M   'P 1'
#
loop_
_entity.id
_entity.type
_entity.pdbx_description
1 polymer ?
#
loop_
_entity_poly.entity_id
_entity_poly.type
_entity_poly.pdbx_seq_one_letter_code
_entity_poly.pdbx_strand_id
1 'polypeptide(L)'
;MDQVFHARFTGEATGTFGDVRVSLGNRARDVFVDWNWDGERLTLTNDRYGFYPVYYFRRDDEFAVSPSITKLLEIVGDVEFDDDAFSVFLRFGYVIAEDTLFKSIRAVPAGSTLTWQRGHLNIESTGIIRHQARDISRSEAIETYAGLFQKSIEARLPPNDDFFVPLSGGRDSRHILFAVHKANRHPTCLTLIHPPPRANEDARIGKQICEALKLDHVLLDPAHSRFEGEIRKNEMSGFCATEHGWFLPMGDFLGARRLPVYDGIAGDVLTGGMFLNEERLRLYEQGKLEELADKILAPEGYLPKFLSRAAYRDFPREKAVAHLVEELSRHTNQPNPVGSFRFWNRARRCIALSPFRLLGDAANVITPYLDAGVFDFLSSLPAEMLLDRRFHTDTISLAFPQYAHLPYEDKAAPRVLDFDRFRAFSSDMFRYSATKRARQLTNSLFFLSRHLRAFVEKKYSHAAVEFGEQAILVMQLERLISKSGSTRVSQVSAG
;
A
#
# COMPACT_ATOMS: atom_id res chain seq x y z
N MET A 1 6.72 15.87 -2.18
CA MET A 1 5.55 15.03 -2.56
C MET A 1 4.67 15.66 -3.65
N ASP A 2 5.07 16.80 -4.18
CA ASP A 2 4.23 17.58 -5.09
C ASP A 2 4.80 17.68 -6.50
N GLN A 3 5.79 16.83 -6.81
CA GLN A 3 6.41 16.80 -8.14
C GLN A 3 5.37 16.46 -9.18
N VAL A 4 5.31 17.25 -10.24
CA VAL A 4 4.44 17.02 -11.37
C VAL A 4 5.11 17.50 -12.65
N PHE A 5 4.97 16.74 -13.72
CA PHE A 5 5.25 17.20 -15.07
C PHE A 5 3.95 17.12 -15.87
N HIS A 6 3.65 18.17 -16.58
CA HIS A 6 2.49 18.28 -17.47
C HIS A 6 2.92 18.84 -18.83
N ALA A 7 2.44 18.25 -19.90
CA ALA A 7 2.70 18.67 -21.26
C ALA A 7 1.45 18.57 -22.14
N ARG A 8 1.33 19.53 -23.08
CA ARG A 8 0.28 19.55 -24.09
C ARG A 8 0.87 19.87 -25.46
N PHE A 9 0.60 19.02 -26.44
CA PHE A 9 1.02 19.23 -27.83
C PHE A 9 -0.12 19.88 -28.61
N THR A 10 0.16 20.96 -29.34
CA THR A 10 -0.82 21.73 -30.11
C THR A 10 -0.72 21.52 -31.63
N GLY A 11 0.00 20.46 -32.07
CA GLY A 11 0.27 20.19 -33.48
C GLY A 11 1.57 20.81 -33.98
N GLU A 12 1.99 21.98 -33.45
CA GLU A 12 3.22 22.66 -33.84
C GLU A 12 4.23 22.74 -32.68
N ALA A 13 3.75 22.96 -31.47
CA ALA A 13 4.61 23.15 -30.30
C ALA A 13 4.12 22.33 -29.09
N THR A 14 5.02 22.06 -28.15
CA THR A 14 4.71 21.45 -26.85
C THR A 14 4.84 22.50 -25.75
N GLY A 15 3.72 22.81 -25.11
CA GLY A 15 3.71 23.59 -23.88
C GLY A 15 3.96 22.66 -22.70
N THR A 16 4.83 23.05 -21.75
CA THR A 16 5.14 22.25 -20.56
C THR A 16 5.00 23.07 -19.29
N PHE A 17 4.66 22.38 -18.19
CA PHE A 17 4.58 22.95 -16.84
C PHE A 17 5.08 21.93 -15.81
N GLY A 18 5.74 22.42 -14.74
CA GLY A 18 6.16 21.63 -13.60
C GLY A 18 7.61 21.17 -13.66
N ASP A 19 7.89 20.05 -13.02
CA ASP A 19 9.25 19.56 -12.75
C ASP A 19 9.82 18.80 -13.96
N VAL A 20 10.70 19.42 -14.71
CA VAL A 20 11.30 18.84 -15.93
C VAL A 20 12.29 17.70 -15.64
N ARG A 21 12.85 17.65 -14.43
CA ARG A 21 13.75 16.59 -14.00
C ARG A 21 13.51 16.22 -12.55
N VAL A 22 13.25 14.94 -12.31
CA VAL A 22 12.97 14.41 -10.96
C VAL A 22 13.66 13.08 -10.78
N SER A 23 14.15 12.85 -9.55
CA SER A 23 14.64 11.55 -9.08
C SER A 23 14.08 11.32 -7.69
N LEU A 24 13.31 10.26 -7.51
CA LEU A 24 12.65 9.89 -6.27
C LEU A 24 13.03 8.46 -5.88
N GLY A 25 13.04 8.18 -4.57
CA GLY A 25 13.53 6.92 -4.05
C GLY A 25 15.06 6.83 -4.13
N ASN A 26 15.59 5.62 -4.27
CA ASN A 26 17.03 5.40 -4.35
C ASN A 26 17.35 4.25 -5.32
N ARG A 27 17.91 4.59 -6.48
CA ARG A 27 18.30 3.62 -7.52
C ARG A 27 19.30 2.59 -6.99
N ALA A 28 20.24 2.98 -6.13
CA ALA A 28 21.20 2.07 -5.52
C ALA A 28 20.60 1.14 -4.46
N ARG A 29 19.30 1.34 -4.10
CA ARG A 29 18.53 0.55 -3.14
C ARG A 29 17.29 -0.10 -3.75
N ASP A 30 17.28 -0.21 -5.08
CA ASP A 30 16.31 -0.97 -5.89
C ASP A 30 14.89 -0.41 -5.98
N VAL A 31 14.55 0.71 -5.32
CA VAL A 31 13.22 1.35 -5.45
C VAL A 31 13.37 2.81 -5.81
N PHE A 32 12.97 3.15 -7.04
CA PHE A 32 13.12 4.52 -7.57
C PHE A 32 12.13 4.82 -8.69
N VAL A 33 11.98 6.11 -8.97
CA VAL A 33 11.42 6.65 -10.21
C VAL A 33 12.20 7.89 -10.60
N ASP A 34 12.62 7.95 -11.86
CA ASP A 34 13.31 9.08 -12.45
C ASP A 34 12.57 9.53 -13.69
N TRP A 35 12.44 10.86 -13.92
CA TRP A 35 12.04 11.37 -15.22
C TRP A 35 12.86 12.58 -15.63
N ASN A 36 12.96 12.79 -16.95
CA ASN A 36 13.64 13.90 -17.56
C ASN A 36 12.94 14.34 -18.85
N TRP A 37 12.69 15.64 -18.95
CA TRP A 37 12.24 16.30 -20.17
C TRP A 37 13.45 16.98 -20.83
N ASP A 38 13.77 16.67 -22.08
CA ASP A 38 14.92 17.19 -22.81
C ASP A 38 14.61 18.40 -23.72
N GLY A 39 13.37 18.89 -23.69
CA GLY A 39 12.84 19.95 -24.57
C GLY A 39 11.89 19.42 -25.64
N GLU A 40 11.96 18.14 -26.00
CA GLU A 40 11.11 17.51 -27.01
C GLU A 40 10.44 16.24 -26.48
N ARG A 41 11.11 15.49 -25.63
CA ARG A 41 10.68 14.18 -25.15
C ARG A 41 10.81 14.07 -23.64
N LEU A 42 9.75 13.57 -22.99
CA LEU A 42 9.80 13.06 -21.65
C LEU A 42 10.24 11.60 -21.67
N THR A 43 11.19 11.25 -20.83
CA THR A 43 11.56 9.87 -20.54
C THR A 43 11.40 9.65 -19.04
N LEU A 44 10.62 8.63 -18.64
CA LEU A 44 10.47 8.19 -17.26
C LEU A 44 10.92 6.73 -17.15
N THR A 45 11.68 6.42 -16.11
CA THR A 45 12.06 5.04 -15.75
C THR A 45 11.75 4.78 -14.29
N ASN A 46 11.29 3.57 -13.96
CA ASN A 46 11.08 3.15 -12.59
C ASN A 46 11.78 1.81 -12.28
N ASP A 47 11.77 1.44 -11.00
CA ASP A 47 12.35 0.18 -10.55
C ASP A 47 11.64 -1.06 -11.12
N ARG A 48 12.33 -2.21 -11.09
CA ARG A 48 11.84 -3.47 -11.67
C ARG A 48 10.52 -3.98 -11.07
N TYR A 49 10.15 -3.49 -9.89
CA TYR A 49 8.92 -3.88 -9.19
C TYR A 49 7.83 -2.81 -9.27
N GLY A 50 8.20 -1.55 -9.62
CA GLY A 50 7.29 -0.41 -9.61
C GLY A 50 6.75 -0.11 -8.20
N PHE A 51 7.59 -0.24 -7.17
CA PHE A 51 7.19 -0.05 -5.77
C PHE A 51 7.13 1.42 -5.38
N TYR A 52 7.88 2.31 -6.05
CA TYR A 52 7.69 3.73 -5.85
C TYR A 52 6.41 4.18 -6.58
N PRO A 53 5.34 4.60 -5.86
CA PRO A 53 4.06 4.91 -6.50
C PRO A 53 4.18 6.16 -7.37
N VAL A 54 3.96 5.99 -8.67
CA VAL A 54 3.90 7.08 -9.66
C VAL A 54 2.77 6.80 -10.63
N TYR A 55 2.08 7.87 -11.02
CA TYR A 55 0.85 7.79 -11.82
C TYR A 55 0.97 8.71 -13.02
N TYR A 56 0.29 8.38 -14.12
CA TYR A 56 0.20 9.23 -15.28
C TYR A 56 -1.25 9.45 -15.70
N PHE A 57 -1.49 10.60 -16.31
CA PHE A 57 -2.71 10.98 -16.98
C PHE A 57 -2.42 11.12 -18.47
N ARG A 58 -3.35 10.67 -19.30
CA ARG A 58 -3.34 10.89 -20.74
C ARG A 58 -4.75 11.16 -21.24
N ARG A 59 -4.89 12.23 -22.03
CA ARG A 59 -6.10 12.52 -22.79
C ARG A 59 -5.70 13.25 -24.08
N ASP A 60 -6.03 12.68 -25.22
CA ASP A 60 -5.65 13.21 -26.54
C ASP A 60 -4.15 13.55 -26.62
N ASP A 61 -3.80 14.80 -26.85
CA ASP A 61 -2.45 15.33 -26.93
C ASP A 61 -1.91 15.85 -25.57
N GLU A 62 -2.60 15.58 -24.48
CA GLU A 62 -2.27 16.01 -23.13
C GLU A 62 -1.74 14.84 -22.30
N PHE A 63 -0.67 15.11 -21.56
CA PHE A 63 -0.01 14.12 -20.71
C PHE A 63 0.45 14.77 -19.41
N ALA A 64 0.29 14.06 -18.30
CA ALA A 64 0.91 14.44 -17.04
C ALA A 64 1.40 13.22 -16.26
N VAL A 65 2.42 13.43 -15.43
CA VAL A 65 2.95 12.41 -14.52
C VAL A 65 3.23 12.99 -13.15
N SER A 66 2.88 12.26 -12.10
CA SER A 66 3.12 12.67 -10.72
C SER A 66 3.09 11.46 -9.77
N PRO A 67 3.82 11.46 -8.67
CA PRO A 67 3.59 10.54 -7.55
C PRO A 67 2.30 10.89 -6.76
N SER A 68 1.65 12.01 -7.05
CA SER A 68 0.42 12.48 -6.40
C SER A 68 -0.78 12.44 -7.34
N ILE A 69 -1.74 11.55 -7.09
CA ILE A 69 -3.01 11.53 -7.83
C ILE A 69 -3.78 12.84 -7.63
N THR A 70 -3.72 13.46 -6.46
CA THR A 70 -4.38 14.75 -6.19
C THR A 70 -3.89 15.83 -7.13
N LYS A 71 -2.57 15.87 -7.42
CA LYS A 71 -2.00 16.81 -8.39
C LYS A 71 -2.45 16.53 -9.81
N LEU A 72 -2.55 15.27 -10.19
CA LEU A 72 -3.09 14.91 -11.52
C LEU A 72 -4.57 15.30 -11.65
N LEU A 73 -5.37 15.13 -10.60
CA LEU A 73 -6.78 15.53 -10.60
C LEU A 73 -6.97 17.06 -10.77
N GLU A 74 -6.06 17.87 -10.24
CA GLU A 74 -6.06 19.32 -10.48
C GLU A 74 -5.86 19.67 -11.96
N ILE A 75 -5.09 18.86 -12.71
CA ILE A 75 -4.86 19.02 -14.15
C ILE A 75 -6.04 18.49 -14.97
N VAL A 76 -6.53 17.29 -14.63
CA VAL A 76 -7.60 16.60 -15.35
C VAL A 76 -8.90 17.42 -15.37
N GLY A 77 -9.21 18.07 -14.26
CA GLY A 77 -10.42 18.89 -14.07
C GLY A 77 -11.72 18.10 -13.94
N ASP A 78 -11.98 17.14 -14.83
CA ASP A 78 -13.13 16.23 -14.74
C ASP A 78 -12.75 14.92 -14.07
N VAL A 79 -13.51 14.54 -13.05
CA VAL A 79 -13.30 13.31 -12.29
C VAL A 79 -14.36 12.29 -12.71
N GLU A 80 -13.94 11.25 -13.43
CA GLU A 80 -14.74 10.08 -13.77
C GLU A 80 -14.17 8.85 -13.09
N PHE A 81 -15.03 8.07 -12.41
CA PHE A 81 -14.58 6.82 -11.79
C PHE A 81 -14.36 5.72 -12.82
N ASP A 82 -13.37 4.87 -12.53
CA ASP A 82 -13.23 3.57 -13.15
C ASP A 82 -14.15 2.60 -12.39
N ASP A 83 -15.25 2.19 -13.00
CA ASP A 83 -16.29 1.39 -12.34
C ASP A 83 -15.79 0.02 -11.89
N ASP A 84 -14.91 -0.60 -12.68
CA ASP A 84 -14.39 -1.94 -12.41
C ASP A 84 -13.38 -1.87 -11.25
N ALA A 85 -12.44 -0.92 -11.34
CA ALA A 85 -11.48 -0.65 -10.26
C ALA A 85 -12.19 -0.27 -8.95
N PHE A 86 -13.24 0.55 -9.02
CA PHE A 86 -13.99 0.97 -7.83
C PHE A 86 -14.81 -0.18 -7.24
N SER A 87 -15.38 -1.06 -8.08
CA SER A 87 -16.10 -2.26 -7.62
C SER A 87 -15.18 -3.22 -6.86
N VAL A 88 -13.94 -3.43 -7.36
CA VAL A 88 -12.89 -4.20 -6.65
C VAL A 88 -12.50 -3.50 -5.35
N PHE A 89 -12.18 -2.21 -5.41
CA PHE A 89 -11.74 -1.43 -4.26
C PHE A 89 -12.72 -1.51 -3.08
N LEU A 90 -14.01 -1.39 -3.33
CA LEU A 90 -15.05 -1.47 -2.29
C LEU A 90 -15.05 -2.81 -1.53
N ARG A 91 -14.54 -3.90 -2.11
CA ARG A 91 -14.54 -5.25 -1.52
C ARG A 91 -13.16 -5.77 -1.17
N PHE A 92 -12.14 -5.14 -1.72
CA PHE A 92 -10.75 -5.55 -1.55
C PHE A 92 -9.94 -4.60 -0.66
N GLY A 93 -10.41 -3.33 -0.58
CA GLY A 93 -9.81 -2.28 0.23
C GLY A 93 -8.61 -1.58 -0.40
N TYR A 94 -8.18 -1.99 -1.61
CA TYR A 94 -7.11 -1.35 -2.37
C TYR A 94 -7.26 -1.63 -3.88
N VAL A 95 -6.60 -0.81 -4.70
CA VAL A 95 -6.57 -0.96 -6.16
C VAL A 95 -5.58 -2.06 -6.58
N ILE A 96 -5.84 -2.70 -7.72
CA ILE A 96 -5.01 -3.79 -8.28
C ILE A 96 -4.36 -3.38 -9.60
N ALA A 97 -3.42 -4.17 -10.10
CA ALA A 97 -2.73 -3.95 -11.37
C ALA A 97 -2.20 -2.51 -11.51
N GLU A 98 -2.47 -1.85 -12.61
CA GLU A 98 -2.15 -0.44 -12.88
C GLU A 98 -3.34 0.50 -12.61
N ASP A 99 -4.39 0.02 -11.96
CA ASP A 99 -5.60 0.80 -11.70
C ASP A 99 -5.39 1.95 -10.73
N THR A 100 -6.23 2.95 -10.90
CA THR A 100 -6.61 3.90 -9.86
C THR A 100 -8.13 3.95 -9.80
N LEU A 101 -8.71 4.67 -8.86
CA LEU A 101 -10.17 4.87 -8.82
C LEU A 101 -10.67 5.81 -9.94
N PHE A 102 -9.77 6.37 -10.74
CA PHE A 102 -10.06 7.39 -11.74
C PHE A 102 -9.72 6.86 -13.14
N LYS A 103 -10.69 6.91 -14.06
CA LYS A 103 -10.62 6.31 -15.39
C LYS A 103 -9.45 6.80 -16.23
N SER A 104 -9.11 8.09 -16.13
CA SER A 104 -8.05 8.72 -16.92
C SER A 104 -6.65 8.66 -16.30
N ILE A 105 -6.53 8.16 -15.06
CA ILE A 105 -5.26 8.10 -14.33
C ILE A 105 -4.89 6.64 -14.11
N ARG A 106 -3.66 6.27 -14.50
CA ARG A 106 -3.10 4.93 -14.31
C ARG A 106 -1.78 4.98 -13.57
N ALA A 107 -1.47 3.92 -12.83
CA ALA A 107 -0.13 3.74 -12.31
C ALA A 107 0.85 3.38 -13.43
N VAL A 108 2.08 3.86 -13.33
CA VAL A 108 3.15 3.43 -14.24
C VAL A 108 3.47 1.95 -13.95
N PRO A 109 3.48 1.08 -14.99
CA PRO A 109 3.76 -0.33 -14.81
C PRO A 109 5.17 -0.57 -14.24
N ALA A 110 5.39 -1.75 -13.68
CA ALA A 110 6.66 -2.15 -13.10
C ALA A 110 7.77 -2.30 -14.16
N GLY A 111 9.00 -1.89 -13.85
CA GLY A 111 10.15 -1.99 -14.74
C GLY A 111 9.91 -1.29 -16.07
N SER A 112 9.33 -0.09 -16.02
CA SER A 112 8.94 0.66 -17.21
C SER A 112 10.00 1.66 -17.67
N THR A 113 10.07 1.79 -19.00
CA THR A 113 10.51 3.01 -19.68
C THR A 113 9.31 3.61 -20.38
N LEU A 114 8.81 4.73 -19.88
CA LEU A 114 7.74 5.50 -20.46
C LEU A 114 8.34 6.67 -21.22
N THR A 115 7.92 6.85 -22.48
CA THR A 115 8.30 8.03 -23.28
C THR A 115 7.06 8.73 -23.80
N TRP A 116 7.05 10.06 -23.69
CA TRP A 116 6.01 10.88 -24.30
C TRP A 116 6.64 11.98 -25.18
N GLN A 117 6.20 12.06 -26.43
CA GLN A 117 6.69 13.03 -27.41
C GLN A 117 5.59 13.39 -28.39
N ARG A 118 5.32 14.68 -28.59
CA ARG A 118 4.36 15.20 -29.58
C ARG A 118 2.99 14.52 -29.54
N GLY A 119 2.42 14.35 -28.34
CA GLY A 119 1.14 13.67 -28.12
C GLY A 119 1.18 12.14 -28.10
N HIS A 120 2.32 11.53 -28.47
CA HIS A 120 2.46 10.08 -28.51
C HIS A 120 3.09 9.56 -27.20
N LEU A 121 2.38 8.62 -26.56
CA LEU A 121 2.83 7.90 -25.38
C LEU A 121 3.25 6.48 -25.80
N ASN A 122 4.48 6.09 -25.44
CA ASN A 122 4.96 4.71 -25.51
C ASN A 122 5.37 4.23 -24.11
N ILE A 123 5.01 3.01 -23.75
CA ILE A 123 5.38 2.37 -22.49
C ILE A 123 5.91 0.99 -22.77
N GLU A 124 7.19 0.79 -22.51
CA GLU A 124 7.84 -0.52 -22.48
C GLU A 124 7.97 -0.94 -21.02
N SER A 125 7.52 -2.15 -20.67
CA SER A 125 7.49 -2.63 -19.30
C SER A 125 7.87 -4.11 -19.23
N THR A 126 8.62 -4.48 -18.21
CA THR A 126 8.87 -5.89 -17.89
C THR A 126 7.64 -6.57 -17.28
N GLY A 127 6.75 -5.79 -16.65
CA GLY A 127 5.56 -6.29 -16.01
C GLY A 127 5.85 -7.32 -14.91
N ILE A 128 4.99 -8.33 -14.80
CA ILE A 128 5.14 -9.41 -13.81
C ILE A 128 6.34 -10.28 -14.19
N ILE A 129 7.36 -10.30 -13.33
CA ILE A 129 8.56 -11.13 -13.53
C ILE A 129 8.17 -12.61 -13.37
N ARG A 130 8.54 -13.42 -14.36
CA ARG A 130 8.24 -14.84 -14.36
C ARG A 130 9.40 -15.64 -13.83
N HIS A 131 9.10 -16.64 -13.01
CA HIS A 131 10.07 -17.58 -12.46
C HIS A 131 9.68 -19.02 -12.82
N GLN A 132 10.68 -19.89 -12.82
CA GLN A 132 10.48 -21.34 -12.87
C GLN A 132 10.65 -21.91 -11.48
N ALA A 133 9.88 -22.94 -11.16
CA ALA A 133 9.99 -23.64 -9.89
C ALA A 133 11.40 -24.24 -9.75
N ARG A 134 12.03 -23.98 -8.63
CA ARG A 134 13.36 -24.47 -8.30
C ARG A 134 13.26 -25.85 -7.66
N ASP A 135 14.03 -26.79 -8.18
CA ASP A 135 14.22 -28.09 -7.54
C ASP A 135 15.27 -27.97 -6.44
N ILE A 136 14.83 -27.85 -5.20
CA ILE A 136 15.67 -27.62 -4.03
C ILE A 136 14.99 -28.19 -2.77
N SER A 137 15.75 -28.78 -1.88
CA SER A 137 15.22 -29.22 -0.58
C SER A 137 14.85 -28.03 0.30
N ARG A 138 13.91 -28.23 1.24
CA ARG A 138 13.50 -27.17 2.17
C ARG A 138 14.65 -26.70 3.06
N SER A 139 15.52 -27.61 3.52
CA SER A 139 16.70 -27.27 4.34
C SER A 139 17.65 -26.36 3.57
N GLU A 140 18.02 -26.75 2.36
CA GLU A 140 18.89 -25.97 1.49
C GLU A 140 18.26 -24.60 1.12
N ALA A 141 16.94 -24.56 0.90
CA ALA A 141 16.24 -23.31 0.65
C ALA A 141 16.31 -22.35 1.84
N ILE A 142 16.16 -22.85 3.08
CA ILE A 142 16.29 -22.08 4.31
C ILE A 142 17.71 -21.52 4.46
N GLU A 143 18.73 -22.34 4.25
CA GLU A 143 20.14 -21.92 4.34
C GLU A 143 20.49 -20.89 3.27
N THR A 144 20.04 -21.13 2.02
CA THR A 144 20.26 -20.20 0.91
C THR A 144 19.60 -18.85 1.17
N TYR A 145 18.34 -18.86 1.61
CA TYR A 145 17.62 -17.62 1.92
C TYR A 145 18.29 -16.86 3.08
N ALA A 146 18.69 -17.53 4.15
CA ALA A 146 19.41 -16.90 5.25
C ALA A 146 20.69 -16.20 4.78
N GLY A 147 21.46 -16.86 3.90
CA GLY A 147 22.68 -16.29 3.34
C GLY A 147 22.43 -15.10 2.39
N LEU A 148 21.44 -15.22 1.50
CA LEU A 148 21.05 -14.13 0.58
C LEU A 148 20.53 -12.91 1.34
N PHE A 149 19.70 -13.12 2.36
CA PHE A 149 19.16 -12.04 3.15
C PHE A 149 20.23 -11.30 3.95
N GLN A 150 21.17 -12.03 4.57
CA GLN A 150 22.31 -11.43 5.27
C GLN A 150 23.16 -10.57 4.31
N LYS A 151 23.45 -11.05 3.10
CA LYS A 151 24.15 -10.27 2.07
C LYS A 151 23.39 -9.02 1.64
N SER A 152 22.07 -9.15 1.50
CA SER A 152 21.20 -7.99 1.18
C SER A 152 21.27 -6.90 2.24
N ILE A 153 21.27 -7.27 3.52
CA ILE A 153 21.47 -6.33 4.64
C ILE A 153 22.85 -5.69 4.58
N GLU A 154 23.93 -6.48 4.46
CA GLU A 154 25.32 -5.99 4.44
C GLU A 154 25.58 -5.01 3.31
N ALA A 155 25.02 -5.26 2.11
CA ALA A 155 25.14 -4.38 0.95
C ALA A 155 24.43 -3.03 1.12
N ARG A 156 23.50 -2.93 2.08
CA ARG A 156 22.65 -1.74 2.30
C ARG A 156 22.83 -1.09 3.66
N LEU A 157 23.86 -1.49 4.41
CA LEU A 157 24.15 -0.90 5.71
C LEU A 157 24.44 0.61 5.56
N PRO A 158 23.80 1.46 6.38
CA PRO A 158 24.23 2.85 6.52
C PRO A 158 25.66 2.97 7.01
N PRO A 159 26.35 4.10 6.71
CA PRO A 159 27.77 4.26 7.06
C PRO A 159 28.02 4.31 8.58
N ASN A 160 27.03 4.69 9.37
CA ASN A 160 27.05 4.78 10.83
C ASN A 160 25.74 4.20 11.41
N ASP A 161 25.57 4.32 12.73
CA ASP A 161 24.37 3.82 13.43
C ASP A 161 23.22 4.83 13.51
N ASP A 162 23.33 5.97 12.82
CA ASP A 162 22.28 7.00 12.72
C ASP A 162 21.19 6.57 11.71
N PHE A 163 20.46 5.52 12.04
CA PHE A 163 19.35 5.03 11.23
C PHE A 163 18.31 4.31 12.10
N PHE A 164 17.14 4.07 11.53
CA PHE A 164 16.00 3.48 12.23
C PHE A 164 15.62 2.11 11.68
N VAL A 165 15.19 1.24 12.60
CA VAL A 165 14.52 -0.02 12.27
C VAL A 165 13.14 -0.01 12.91
N PRO A 166 12.05 0.16 12.15
CA PRO A 166 10.70 -0.08 12.63
C PRO A 166 10.57 -1.52 13.08
N LEU A 167 10.14 -1.72 14.33
CA LEU A 167 10.07 -3.03 14.97
C LEU A 167 8.65 -3.36 15.38
N SER A 168 8.16 -4.50 14.93
CA SER A 168 6.90 -5.10 15.36
C SER A 168 7.15 -6.45 16.04
N GLY A 169 6.10 -7.06 16.57
CA GLY A 169 6.15 -8.44 17.07
C GLY A 169 6.24 -9.51 15.97
N GLY A 170 6.20 -9.10 14.69
CA GLY A 170 6.23 -9.96 13.52
C GLY A 170 7.60 -10.53 13.16
N ARG A 171 7.70 -11.13 11.97
CA ARG A 171 8.90 -11.81 11.45
C ARG A 171 9.81 -10.87 10.67
N ASP A 172 9.25 -10.04 9.80
CA ASP A 172 10.00 -9.27 8.81
C ASP A 172 10.93 -8.26 9.46
N SER A 173 10.42 -7.42 10.34
CA SER A 173 11.21 -6.42 11.07
C SER A 173 12.24 -7.05 12.02
N ARG A 174 11.89 -8.18 12.63
CA ARG A 174 12.79 -8.96 13.48
C ARG A 174 13.96 -9.55 12.69
N HIS A 175 13.70 -10.13 11.51
CA HIS A 175 14.75 -10.66 10.63
C HIS A 175 15.74 -9.57 10.22
N ILE A 176 15.20 -8.39 9.83
CA ILE A 176 16.02 -7.20 9.53
C ILE A 176 16.88 -6.84 10.74
N LEU A 177 16.27 -6.66 11.92
CA LEU A 177 16.97 -6.22 13.11
C LEU A 177 18.08 -7.18 13.54
N PHE A 178 17.81 -8.49 13.51
CA PHE A 178 18.81 -9.49 13.87
C PHE A 178 19.97 -9.55 12.87
N ALA A 179 19.69 -9.40 11.58
CA ALA A 179 20.72 -9.36 10.55
C ALA A 179 21.59 -8.08 10.64
N VAL A 180 20.97 -6.94 10.92
CA VAL A 180 21.65 -5.66 11.17
C VAL A 180 22.53 -5.76 12.43
N HIS A 181 22.00 -6.32 13.51
CA HIS A 181 22.75 -6.52 14.76
C HIS A 181 23.93 -7.50 14.58
N LYS A 182 23.74 -8.59 13.80
CA LYS A 182 24.81 -9.52 13.43
C LYS A 182 25.93 -8.83 12.64
N ALA A 183 25.59 -7.80 11.84
CA ALA A 183 26.55 -6.96 11.15
C ALA A 183 27.20 -5.89 12.06
N ASN A 184 27.07 -6.03 13.37
CA ASN A 184 27.61 -5.13 14.39
C ASN A 184 27.14 -3.67 14.25
N ARG A 185 25.84 -3.48 14.01
CA ARG A 185 25.16 -2.18 13.96
C ARG A 185 24.12 -2.07 15.08
N HIS A 186 23.97 -0.84 15.60
CA HIS A 186 23.14 -0.55 16.77
C HIS A 186 22.14 0.57 16.48
N PRO A 187 21.11 0.31 15.61
CA PRO A 187 20.13 1.30 15.26
C PRO A 187 19.20 1.66 16.41
N THR A 188 18.50 2.78 16.29
CA THR A 188 17.32 3.05 17.11
C THR A 188 16.10 2.32 16.55
N CYS A 189 15.44 1.53 17.39
CA CYS A 189 14.21 0.83 17.02
C CYS A 189 12.97 1.71 17.25
N LEU A 190 12.02 1.66 16.33
CA LEU A 190 10.76 2.41 16.41
C LEU A 190 9.58 1.47 16.46
N THR A 191 8.65 1.64 17.38
CA THR A 191 7.38 0.88 17.40
C THR A 191 6.20 1.82 17.50
N LEU A 192 5.23 1.63 16.61
CA LEU A 192 3.97 2.37 16.61
C LEU A 192 3.02 1.84 17.68
N ILE A 193 2.45 2.72 18.46
CA ILE A 193 1.32 2.42 19.33
C ILE A 193 0.04 2.48 18.52
N HIS A 194 -0.68 1.37 18.46
CA HIS A 194 -1.95 1.31 17.74
C HIS A 194 -3.10 1.87 18.58
N PRO A 195 -4.03 2.64 17.95
CA PRO A 195 -5.23 3.02 18.63
C PRO A 195 -6.15 1.81 18.87
N PRO A 196 -7.01 1.85 19.88
CA PRO A 196 -8.04 0.83 20.07
C PRO A 196 -8.82 0.57 18.77
N PRO A 197 -9.23 -0.70 18.50
CA PRO A 197 -9.28 -1.83 19.42
C PRO A 197 -8.04 -2.74 19.44
N ARG A 198 -6.93 -2.37 18.83
CA ARG A 198 -5.73 -3.24 18.82
C ARG A 198 -5.05 -3.27 20.19
N ALA A 199 -4.63 -4.45 20.62
CA ALA A 199 -3.66 -4.59 21.70
C ALA A 199 -2.28 -4.14 21.21
N ASN A 200 -1.46 -3.58 22.08
CA ASN A 200 -0.11 -3.11 21.74
C ASN A 200 0.94 -4.19 21.96
N GLU A 201 0.70 -5.40 21.41
CA GLU A 201 1.65 -6.52 21.48
C GLU A 201 2.98 -6.18 20.81
N ASP A 202 2.96 -5.41 19.71
CA ASP A 202 4.15 -4.93 19.02
C ASP A 202 5.07 -4.16 19.97
N ALA A 203 4.52 -3.27 20.79
CA ALA A 203 5.30 -2.49 21.75
C ALA A 203 5.90 -3.38 22.87
N ARG A 204 5.12 -4.34 23.36
CA ARG A 204 5.59 -5.29 24.39
C ARG A 204 6.73 -6.17 23.87
N ILE A 205 6.56 -6.73 22.68
CA ILE A 205 7.57 -7.60 22.05
C ILE A 205 8.80 -6.79 21.62
N GLY A 206 8.57 -5.62 20.99
CA GLY A 206 9.65 -4.72 20.60
C GLY A 206 10.55 -4.33 21.77
N LYS A 207 9.95 -4.03 22.93
CA LYS A 207 10.70 -3.75 24.15
C LYS A 207 11.59 -4.93 24.58
N GLN A 208 11.05 -6.15 24.61
CA GLN A 208 11.81 -7.35 24.98
C GLN A 208 12.98 -7.62 24.03
N ILE A 209 12.77 -7.42 22.71
CA ILE A 209 13.82 -7.59 21.71
C ILE A 209 14.93 -6.53 21.93
N CYS A 210 14.56 -5.25 22.07
CA CYS A 210 15.52 -4.17 22.25
C CYS A 210 16.32 -4.33 23.55
N GLU A 211 15.69 -4.74 24.66
CA GLU A 211 16.39 -5.05 25.92
C GLU A 211 17.41 -6.19 25.74
N ALA A 212 17.03 -7.27 25.05
CA ALA A 212 17.92 -8.40 24.77
C ALA A 212 19.13 -8.03 23.90
N LEU A 213 18.94 -7.12 22.94
CA LEU A 213 19.99 -6.65 22.03
C LEU A 213 20.71 -5.38 22.54
N LYS A 214 20.27 -4.80 23.65
CA LYS A 214 20.77 -3.54 24.24
C LYS A 214 20.68 -2.36 23.25
N LEU A 215 19.52 -2.22 22.58
CA LEU A 215 19.24 -1.17 21.59
C LEU A 215 18.26 -0.14 22.15
N ASP A 216 18.38 1.08 21.67
CA ASP A 216 17.40 2.14 21.96
C ASP A 216 16.05 1.83 21.31
N HIS A 217 14.98 2.07 22.08
CA HIS A 217 13.61 1.83 21.64
C HIS A 217 12.72 3.05 21.86
N VAL A 218 12.12 3.55 20.78
CA VAL A 218 11.20 4.68 20.79
C VAL A 218 9.78 4.19 20.46
N LEU A 219 8.83 4.49 21.32
CA LEU A 219 7.42 4.25 21.08
C LEU A 219 6.80 5.51 20.48
N LEU A 220 6.05 5.36 19.40
CA LEU A 220 5.40 6.44 18.69
C LEU A 220 3.88 6.38 18.95
N ASP A 221 3.36 7.41 19.58
CA ASP A 221 1.94 7.52 19.90
C ASP A 221 1.07 7.63 18.65
N PRO A 222 -0.17 7.10 18.69
CA PRO A 222 -1.10 7.21 17.57
C PRO A 222 -1.52 8.68 17.34
N ALA A 223 -1.93 8.98 16.12
CA ALA A 223 -2.48 10.29 15.79
C ALA A 223 -3.62 10.68 16.77
N HIS A 224 -3.68 11.96 17.13
CA HIS A 224 -4.65 12.49 18.09
C HIS A 224 -6.10 12.24 17.63
N SER A 225 -6.39 12.48 16.35
CA SER A 225 -7.69 12.19 15.73
C SER A 225 -7.54 11.11 14.66
N ARG A 226 -8.21 9.97 14.87
CA ARG A 226 -8.28 8.91 13.86
C ARG A 226 -8.95 9.41 12.59
N PHE A 227 -10.00 10.21 12.70
CA PHE A 227 -10.73 10.74 11.56
C PHE A 227 -9.85 11.64 10.67
N GLU A 228 -9.14 12.59 11.26
CA GLU A 228 -8.22 13.48 10.54
C GLU A 228 -7.04 12.69 9.95
N GLY A 229 -6.55 11.69 10.69
CA GLY A 229 -5.53 10.76 10.18
C GLY A 229 -5.98 10.05 8.91
N GLU A 230 -7.21 9.52 8.86
CA GLU A 230 -7.75 8.87 7.67
C GLU A 230 -7.92 9.84 6.49
N ILE A 231 -8.40 11.05 6.74
CA ILE A 231 -8.50 12.10 5.71
C ILE A 231 -7.13 12.38 5.09
N ARG A 232 -6.11 12.64 5.91
CA ARG A 232 -4.76 12.92 5.47
C ARG A 232 -4.12 11.73 4.73
N LYS A 233 -4.27 10.52 5.28
CA LYS A 233 -3.76 9.30 4.67
C LYS A 233 -4.35 9.06 3.27
N ASN A 234 -5.65 9.25 3.10
CA ASN A 234 -6.31 9.05 1.81
C ASN A 234 -5.76 9.99 0.74
N GLU A 235 -5.54 11.27 1.06
CA GLU A 235 -4.92 12.25 0.16
C GLU A 235 -3.48 11.87 -0.19
N MET A 236 -2.66 11.53 0.82
CA MET A 236 -1.27 11.13 0.62
C MET A 236 -1.12 9.84 -0.17
N SER A 237 -2.02 8.88 0.02
CA SER A 237 -2.04 7.58 -0.69
C SER A 237 -2.75 7.64 -2.06
N GLY A 238 -3.26 8.81 -2.47
CA GLY A 238 -3.99 8.98 -3.72
C GLY A 238 -5.29 8.16 -3.78
N PHE A 239 -5.92 7.90 -2.63
CA PHE A 239 -7.13 7.06 -2.51
C PHE A 239 -6.95 5.61 -2.96
N CYS A 240 -5.72 5.10 -3.02
CA CYS A 240 -5.41 3.76 -3.53
C CYS A 240 -5.58 2.64 -2.50
N ALA A 241 -5.70 2.97 -1.20
CA ALA A 241 -5.90 1.98 -0.14
C ALA A 241 -6.68 2.53 1.05
N THR A 242 -7.46 1.69 1.72
CA THR A 242 -8.15 2.02 2.98
C THR A 242 -7.24 1.90 4.20
N GLU A 243 -6.17 1.11 4.10
CA GLU A 243 -5.26 0.80 5.19
C GLU A 243 -4.24 1.93 5.46
N HIS A 244 -3.48 1.79 6.54
CA HIS A 244 -2.25 2.53 6.89
C HIS A 244 -2.40 3.92 7.51
N GLY A 245 -3.60 4.40 7.86
CA GLY A 245 -3.75 5.66 8.62
C GLY A 245 -2.95 5.70 9.93
N TRP A 246 -2.77 4.54 10.56
CA TRP A 246 -1.96 4.33 11.77
C TRP A 246 -0.45 4.54 11.57
N PHE A 247 0.03 4.59 10.32
CA PHE A 247 1.45 4.76 9.99
C PHE A 247 1.90 6.23 9.95
N LEU A 248 0.98 7.18 9.90
CA LEU A 248 1.28 8.61 9.83
C LEU A 248 2.23 9.13 10.92
N PRO A 249 2.11 8.72 12.21
CA PRO A 249 3.06 9.17 13.23
C PRO A 249 4.51 8.78 12.94
N MET A 250 4.75 7.65 12.25
CA MET A 250 6.08 7.27 11.79
C MET A 250 6.61 8.26 10.75
N GLY A 251 5.77 8.66 9.78
CA GLY A 251 6.12 9.66 8.78
C GLY A 251 6.42 11.03 9.39
N ASP A 252 5.61 11.46 10.36
CA ASP A 252 5.83 12.74 11.06
C ASP A 252 7.13 12.72 11.88
N PHE A 253 7.44 11.61 12.53
CA PHE A 253 8.68 11.43 13.29
C PHE A 253 9.92 11.43 12.37
N LEU A 254 9.88 10.65 11.28
CA LEU A 254 11.00 10.46 10.36
C LEU A 254 11.22 11.68 9.45
N GLY A 255 10.16 12.34 9.00
CA GLY A 255 10.23 13.51 8.12
C GLY A 255 11.04 14.67 8.70
N ALA A 256 11.03 14.82 10.03
CA ALA A 256 11.82 15.81 10.74
C ALA A 256 13.33 15.45 10.82
N ARG A 257 13.69 14.17 10.65
CA ARG A 257 15.05 13.64 10.90
C ARG A 257 15.86 13.34 9.65
N ARG A 258 15.21 12.97 8.55
CA ARG A 258 15.84 12.64 7.26
C ARG A 258 16.91 11.54 7.32
N LEU A 259 16.80 10.61 8.26
CA LEU A 259 17.72 9.51 8.44
C LEU A 259 17.25 8.26 7.69
N PRO A 260 18.17 7.32 7.35
CA PRO A 260 17.79 6.04 6.77
C PRO A 260 16.84 5.27 7.67
N VAL A 261 15.89 4.56 7.06
CA VAL A 261 14.94 3.69 7.74
C VAL A 261 14.78 2.39 6.98
N TYR A 262 14.87 1.26 7.69
CA TYR A 262 14.56 -0.04 7.12
C TYR A 262 13.05 -0.25 7.04
N ASP A 263 12.60 -1.00 6.04
CA ASP A 263 11.21 -1.45 5.93
C ASP A 263 11.15 -2.92 5.52
N GLY A 264 10.26 -3.68 6.18
CA GLY A 264 10.06 -5.11 5.98
C GLY A 264 9.13 -5.46 4.82
N ILE A 265 8.82 -4.50 3.94
CA ILE A 265 7.90 -4.71 2.83
C ILE A 265 8.26 -5.94 2.00
N ALA A 266 7.25 -6.70 1.61
CA ALA A 266 7.29 -7.94 0.86
C ALA A 266 7.80 -9.18 1.62
N GLY A 267 8.39 -9.07 2.80
CA GLY A 267 8.92 -10.21 3.54
C GLY A 267 7.89 -11.32 3.79
N ASP A 268 6.74 -10.97 4.39
CA ASP A 268 5.65 -11.91 4.65
C ASP A 268 5.10 -12.55 3.35
N VAL A 269 4.91 -11.75 2.31
CA VAL A 269 4.34 -12.22 1.03
C VAL A 269 5.26 -13.19 0.32
N LEU A 270 6.56 -12.91 0.29
CA LEU A 270 7.56 -13.75 -0.38
C LEU A 270 7.86 -15.05 0.37
N THR A 271 7.64 -15.08 1.68
CA THR A 271 7.91 -16.25 2.53
C THR A 271 6.67 -17.08 2.87
N GLY A 272 5.58 -16.90 2.11
CA GLY A 272 4.38 -17.74 2.21
C GLY A 272 3.21 -17.16 3.01
N GLY A 273 3.38 -16.04 3.72
CA GLY A 273 2.36 -15.23 4.40
C GLY A 273 1.01 -15.83 4.76
N MET A 274 0.16 -15.02 5.38
CA MET A 274 -1.18 -15.48 5.83
C MET A 274 -2.17 -15.73 4.67
N PHE A 275 -1.83 -15.30 3.45
CA PHE A 275 -2.73 -15.43 2.29
C PHE A 275 -2.54 -16.75 1.54
N LEU A 276 -1.39 -17.42 1.65
CA LEU A 276 -1.16 -18.74 1.08
C LEU A 276 -1.83 -19.81 1.93
N ASN A 277 -2.67 -20.63 1.32
CA ASN A 277 -3.25 -21.83 1.91
C ASN A 277 -3.61 -22.84 0.81
N GLU A 278 -3.82 -24.10 1.21
CA GLU A 278 -4.12 -25.22 0.31
C GLU A 278 -5.36 -24.97 -0.57
N GLU A 279 -6.41 -24.35 -0.02
CA GLU A 279 -7.65 -24.09 -0.77
C GLU A 279 -7.41 -23.14 -1.94
N ARG A 280 -6.73 -22.00 -1.68
CA ARG A 280 -6.44 -21.00 -2.72
C ARG A 280 -5.47 -21.54 -3.77
N LEU A 281 -4.46 -22.29 -3.35
CA LEU A 281 -3.51 -22.93 -4.26
C LEU A 281 -4.26 -23.91 -5.18
N ARG A 282 -5.07 -24.80 -4.63
CA ARG A 282 -5.89 -25.76 -5.39
C ARG A 282 -6.83 -25.06 -6.38
N LEU A 283 -7.45 -23.95 -6.01
CA LEU A 283 -8.33 -23.21 -6.94
C LEU A 283 -7.56 -22.64 -8.12
N TYR A 284 -6.32 -22.15 -7.90
CA TYR A 284 -5.44 -21.76 -8.99
C TYR A 284 -5.07 -22.94 -9.91
N GLU A 285 -4.64 -24.05 -9.34
CA GLU A 285 -4.26 -25.27 -10.08
C GLU A 285 -5.42 -25.84 -10.90
N GLN A 286 -6.64 -25.72 -10.39
CA GLN A 286 -7.86 -26.17 -11.09
C GLN A 286 -8.40 -25.15 -12.09
N GLY A 287 -7.79 -23.96 -12.22
CA GLY A 287 -8.28 -22.88 -13.07
C GLY A 287 -9.62 -22.26 -12.61
N LYS A 288 -10.04 -22.48 -11.36
CA LYS A 288 -11.30 -21.97 -10.78
C LYS A 288 -11.15 -20.53 -10.30
N LEU A 289 -10.77 -19.64 -11.22
CA LEU A 289 -10.41 -18.26 -10.87
C LEU A 289 -11.61 -17.42 -10.40
N GLU A 290 -12.82 -17.68 -10.89
CA GLU A 290 -14.03 -16.99 -10.41
C GLU A 290 -14.33 -17.34 -8.95
N GLU A 291 -14.27 -18.65 -8.60
CA GLU A 291 -14.45 -19.08 -7.21
C GLU A 291 -13.37 -18.50 -6.30
N LEU A 292 -12.14 -18.46 -6.78
CA LEU A 292 -11.01 -17.85 -6.05
C LEU A 292 -11.23 -16.34 -5.86
N ALA A 293 -11.63 -15.62 -6.90
CA ALA A 293 -11.92 -14.19 -6.84
C ALA A 293 -13.02 -13.89 -5.82
N ASP A 294 -14.12 -14.63 -5.86
CA ASP A 294 -15.22 -14.46 -4.89
C ASP A 294 -14.78 -14.73 -3.45
N LYS A 295 -13.93 -15.73 -3.21
CA LYS A 295 -13.38 -16.03 -1.86
C LYS A 295 -12.35 -15.02 -1.38
N ILE A 296 -11.65 -14.34 -2.27
CA ILE A 296 -10.65 -13.32 -1.92
C ILE A 296 -11.33 -11.99 -1.56
N LEU A 297 -12.40 -11.65 -2.25
CA LEU A 297 -13.18 -10.44 -1.98
C LEU A 297 -13.89 -10.54 -0.63
N ALA A 298 -13.82 -9.47 0.16
CA ALA A 298 -14.51 -9.41 1.45
C ALA A 298 -16.03 -9.59 1.27
N PRO A 299 -16.73 -10.14 2.27
CA PRO A 299 -18.19 -10.11 2.32
C PRO A 299 -18.72 -8.67 2.20
N GLU A 300 -19.96 -8.52 1.71
CA GLU A 300 -20.59 -7.20 1.52
C GLU A 300 -20.69 -6.34 2.82
N GLY A 301 -20.77 -6.98 3.98
CA GLY A 301 -20.65 -6.34 5.29
C GLY A 301 -21.53 -5.12 5.48
N TYR A 302 -20.92 -3.95 5.60
CA TYR A 302 -21.60 -2.67 5.73
C TYR A 302 -21.83 -1.95 4.40
N LEU A 303 -21.27 -2.41 3.28
CA LEU A 303 -21.39 -1.76 1.97
C LEU A 303 -22.84 -1.40 1.60
N PRO A 304 -23.82 -2.34 1.61
CA PRO A 304 -25.20 -2.03 1.23
C PRO A 304 -25.91 -1.08 2.21
N LYS A 305 -25.30 -0.79 3.36
CA LYS A 305 -25.87 0.06 4.40
C LYS A 305 -25.35 1.50 4.30
N PHE A 306 -24.04 1.66 4.13
CA PHE A 306 -23.44 3.00 4.08
C PHE A 306 -23.35 3.57 2.65
N LEU A 307 -23.36 2.77 1.59
CA LEU A 307 -23.52 3.25 0.23
C LEU A 307 -24.96 3.68 -0.04
N SER A 308 -25.16 4.63 -0.92
CA SER A 308 -26.47 4.91 -1.48
C SER A 308 -26.95 3.72 -2.34
N ARG A 309 -28.27 3.56 -2.51
CA ARG A 309 -28.82 2.48 -3.34
C ARG A 309 -28.32 2.55 -4.79
N ALA A 310 -28.13 3.74 -5.32
CA ALA A 310 -27.59 3.94 -6.66
C ALA A 310 -26.13 3.47 -6.73
N ALA A 311 -25.26 3.95 -5.85
CA ALA A 311 -23.87 3.56 -5.82
C ALA A 311 -23.67 2.04 -5.60
N TYR A 312 -24.43 1.43 -4.71
CA TYR A 312 -24.34 -0.01 -4.49
C TYR A 312 -24.75 -0.83 -5.74
N ARG A 313 -25.73 -0.36 -6.51
CA ARG A 313 -26.15 -0.99 -7.79
C ARG A 313 -25.13 -0.74 -8.90
N ASP A 314 -24.53 0.48 -8.98
CA ASP A 314 -23.63 0.87 -10.05
C ASP A 314 -22.26 0.16 -9.94
N PHE A 315 -21.87 -0.26 -8.73
CA PHE A 315 -20.63 -0.99 -8.42
C PHE A 315 -20.90 -2.40 -7.85
N PRO A 316 -21.48 -3.31 -8.65
CA PRO A 316 -21.90 -4.63 -8.17
C PRO A 316 -20.69 -5.56 -7.96
N ARG A 317 -20.92 -6.64 -7.17
CA ARG A 317 -19.89 -7.65 -6.87
C ARG A 317 -19.40 -8.40 -8.11
N GLU A 318 -20.29 -8.64 -9.05
CA GLU A 318 -20.00 -9.36 -10.29
C GLU A 318 -18.94 -8.64 -11.13
N LYS A 319 -18.97 -7.31 -11.20
CA LYS A 319 -17.91 -6.50 -11.83
C LYS A 319 -16.56 -6.70 -11.11
N ALA A 320 -16.58 -6.68 -9.77
CA ALA A 320 -15.38 -6.89 -8.99
C ALA A 320 -14.79 -8.29 -9.20
N VAL A 321 -15.62 -9.33 -9.26
CA VAL A 321 -15.19 -10.71 -9.55
C VAL A 321 -14.56 -10.78 -10.94
N ALA A 322 -15.26 -10.28 -11.98
CA ALA A 322 -14.77 -10.35 -13.35
C ALA A 322 -13.41 -9.66 -13.50
N HIS A 323 -13.27 -8.43 -12.98
CA HIS A 323 -12.02 -7.68 -13.06
C HIS A 323 -10.89 -8.35 -12.26
N LEU A 324 -11.18 -8.93 -11.10
CA LEU A 324 -10.21 -9.66 -10.30
C LEU A 324 -9.75 -10.96 -10.98
N VAL A 325 -10.63 -11.66 -11.73
CA VAL A 325 -10.29 -12.86 -12.52
C VAL A 325 -9.25 -12.53 -13.59
N GLU A 326 -9.38 -11.40 -14.28
CA GLU A 326 -8.40 -10.96 -15.27
C GLU A 326 -7.01 -10.83 -14.65
N GLU A 327 -6.91 -10.17 -13.51
CA GLU A 327 -5.62 -10.01 -12.82
C GLU A 327 -5.09 -11.33 -12.25
N LEU A 328 -5.94 -12.17 -11.64
CA LEU A 328 -5.55 -13.49 -11.14
C LEU A 328 -4.97 -14.36 -12.26
N SER A 329 -5.53 -14.29 -13.46
CA SER A 329 -5.09 -15.09 -14.62
C SER A 329 -3.63 -14.82 -15.02
N ARG A 330 -3.12 -13.62 -14.76
CA ARG A 330 -1.73 -13.22 -15.07
C ARG A 330 -0.69 -13.95 -14.22
N HIS A 331 -1.10 -14.57 -13.11
CA HIS A 331 -0.22 -15.22 -12.13
C HIS A 331 -0.24 -16.74 -12.18
N THR A 332 -1.08 -17.38 -13.01
CA THR A 332 -1.30 -18.83 -13.04
C THR A 332 -0.04 -19.65 -13.30
N ASN A 333 0.93 -19.12 -14.04
CA ASN A 333 2.17 -19.83 -14.44
C ASN A 333 3.36 -19.48 -13.51
N GLN A 334 3.12 -19.06 -12.28
CA GLN A 334 4.16 -18.80 -11.29
C GLN A 334 4.34 -20.00 -10.35
N PRO A 335 5.55 -20.26 -9.81
CA PRO A 335 5.77 -21.33 -8.83
C PRO A 335 4.88 -21.21 -7.59
N ASN A 336 4.58 -19.97 -7.19
CA ASN A 336 3.61 -19.63 -6.16
C ASN A 336 2.65 -18.56 -6.70
N PRO A 337 1.55 -18.96 -7.36
CA PRO A 337 0.63 -17.99 -7.97
C PRO A 337 -0.09 -17.12 -6.94
N VAL A 338 -0.39 -17.64 -5.75
CA VAL A 338 -1.00 -16.88 -4.65
C VAL A 338 -0.03 -15.81 -4.13
N GLY A 339 1.24 -16.17 -3.92
CA GLY A 339 2.29 -15.25 -3.49
C GLY A 339 2.56 -14.19 -4.56
N SER A 340 2.66 -14.59 -5.82
CA SER A 340 2.85 -13.67 -6.95
C SER A 340 1.72 -12.64 -7.04
N PHE A 341 0.45 -13.08 -7.03
CA PHE A 341 -0.70 -12.17 -7.04
C PHE A 341 -0.61 -11.17 -5.86
N ARG A 342 -0.27 -11.62 -4.66
CA ARG A 342 -0.17 -10.76 -3.47
C ARG A 342 1.01 -9.80 -3.53
N PHE A 343 2.14 -10.21 -4.09
CA PHE A 343 3.29 -9.33 -4.28
C PHE A 343 2.96 -8.18 -5.23
N TRP A 344 2.45 -8.49 -6.42
CA TRP A 344 2.19 -7.50 -7.47
C TRP A 344 0.99 -6.60 -7.20
N ASN A 345 0.03 -7.06 -6.39
CA ASN A 345 -1.17 -6.29 -6.07
C ASN A 345 -1.17 -5.75 -4.64
N ARG A 346 -0.99 -6.60 -3.61
CA ARG A 346 -1.01 -6.09 -2.24
C ARG A 346 0.28 -5.38 -1.85
N ALA A 347 1.44 -6.02 -1.98
CA ALA A 347 2.69 -5.39 -1.57
C ALA A 347 2.98 -4.15 -2.41
N ARG A 348 2.89 -4.24 -3.74
CA ARG A 348 3.15 -3.12 -4.65
C ARG A 348 2.12 -2.01 -4.58
N ARG A 349 0.80 -2.33 -4.56
CA ARG A 349 -0.26 -1.33 -4.74
C ARG A 349 -0.87 -0.79 -3.45
N CYS A 350 -0.68 -1.51 -2.34
CA CYS A 350 -1.22 -1.14 -1.04
C CYS A 350 -0.09 -0.87 -0.03
N ILE A 351 0.74 -1.88 0.29
CA ILE A 351 1.75 -1.74 1.35
C ILE A 351 2.82 -0.72 0.98
N ALA A 352 3.26 -0.66 -0.29
CA ALA A 352 4.25 0.31 -0.77
C ALA A 352 3.87 1.78 -0.52
N LEU A 353 2.58 2.08 -0.36
CA LEU A 353 2.12 3.42 0.01
C LEU A 353 2.65 3.86 1.38
N SER A 354 2.87 2.92 2.32
CA SER A 354 3.42 3.24 3.64
C SER A 354 4.86 3.78 3.55
N PRO A 355 5.86 3.01 3.09
CA PRO A 355 7.24 3.48 3.06
C PRO A 355 7.50 4.57 2.00
N PHE A 356 6.77 4.58 0.89
CA PHE A 356 7.10 5.47 -0.24
C PHE A 356 6.17 6.67 -0.40
N ARG A 357 5.07 6.74 0.36
CA ARG A 357 4.16 7.89 0.35
C ARG A 357 3.95 8.49 1.74
N LEU A 358 3.64 7.66 2.75
CA LEU A 358 3.31 8.17 4.08
C LEU A 358 4.53 8.59 4.89
N LEU A 359 5.71 8.01 4.66
CA LEU A 359 6.97 8.49 5.26
C LEU A 359 7.47 9.79 4.62
N GLY A 360 6.97 10.15 3.44
CA GLY A 360 7.39 11.34 2.70
C GLY A 360 8.71 11.18 1.96
N ASP A 361 9.01 12.15 1.10
CA ASP A 361 10.20 12.14 0.21
C ASP A 361 11.53 12.26 0.96
N ALA A 362 11.50 12.65 2.22
CA ALA A 362 12.69 12.78 3.05
C ALA A 362 13.18 11.44 3.62
N ALA A 363 12.36 10.42 3.62
CA ALA A 363 12.72 9.12 4.15
C ALA A 363 13.60 8.34 3.14
N ASN A 364 14.81 8.02 3.57
CA ASN A 364 15.73 7.18 2.80
C ASN A 364 15.43 5.71 3.15
N VAL A 365 14.42 5.13 2.50
CA VAL A 365 13.90 3.80 2.82
C VAL A 365 14.83 2.71 2.29
N ILE A 366 15.11 1.72 3.11
CA ILE A 366 15.92 0.53 2.79
C ILE A 366 15.02 -0.70 2.86
N THR A 367 14.89 -1.42 1.74
CA THR A 367 13.96 -2.56 1.57
C THR A 367 14.72 -3.84 1.23
N PRO A 368 15.29 -4.56 2.20
CA PRO A 368 16.18 -5.70 1.93
C PRO A 368 15.48 -6.89 1.26
N TYR A 369 14.17 -7.05 1.43
CA TYR A 369 13.39 -8.10 0.75
C TYR A 369 13.18 -7.84 -0.75
N LEU A 370 13.37 -6.59 -1.20
CA LEU A 370 13.34 -6.22 -2.61
C LEU A 370 14.71 -6.32 -3.30
N ASP A 371 15.73 -6.83 -2.59
CA ASP A 371 16.98 -7.25 -3.24
C ASP A 371 16.69 -8.25 -4.35
N ALA A 372 17.30 -8.06 -5.53
CA ALA A 372 17.02 -8.91 -6.68
C ALA A 372 17.31 -10.40 -6.41
N GLY A 373 18.42 -10.70 -5.71
CA GLY A 373 18.76 -12.07 -5.35
C GLY A 373 17.78 -12.70 -4.37
N VAL A 374 17.33 -11.94 -3.36
CA VAL A 374 16.32 -12.39 -2.39
C VAL A 374 14.98 -12.61 -3.08
N PHE A 375 14.50 -11.63 -3.86
CA PHE A 375 13.23 -11.71 -4.56
C PHE A 375 13.20 -12.87 -5.57
N ASP A 376 14.19 -12.97 -6.46
CA ASP A 376 14.21 -13.99 -7.50
C ASP A 376 14.34 -15.40 -6.91
N PHE A 377 15.07 -15.55 -5.80
CA PHE A 377 15.15 -16.81 -5.08
C PHE A 377 13.81 -17.21 -4.46
N LEU A 378 13.21 -16.34 -3.63
CA LEU A 378 11.95 -16.63 -2.94
C LEU A 378 10.78 -16.83 -3.92
N SER A 379 10.73 -16.06 -5.00
CA SER A 379 9.70 -16.19 -6.04
C SER A 379 9.84 -17.46 -6.88
N SER A 380 11.02 -18.12 -6.87
CA SER A 380 11.24 -19.39 -7.54
C SER A 380 10.92 -20.63 -6.67
N LEU A 381 10.58 -20.43 -5.39
CA LEU A 381 10.21 -21.55 -4.51
C LEU A 381 8.79 -22.05 -4.80
N PRO A 382 8.57 -23.38 -4.85
CA PRO A 382 7.25 -23.96 -4.96
C PRO A 382 6.33 -23.54 -3.80
N ALA A 383 5.06 -23.28 -4.09
CA ALA A 383 4.09 -22.84 -3.08
C ALA A 383 3.94 -23.84 -1.92
N GLU A 384 4.02 -25.14 -2.22
CA GLU A 384 3.92 -26.24 -1.25
C GLU A 384 4.94 -26.15 -0.13
N MET A 385 6.16 -25.66 -0.44
CA MET A 385 7.24 -25.48 0.55
C MET A 385 6.88 -24.43 1.61
N LEU A 386 5.96 -23.53 1.29
CA LEU A 386 5.60 -22.36 2.10
C LEU A 386 4.24 -22.50 2.81
N LEU A 387 3.47 -23.57 2.56
CA LEU A 387 2.10 -23.77 3.07
C LEU A 387 2.02 -23.82 4.60
N ASP A 388 3.03 -24.39 5.26
CA ASP A 388 3.07 -24.50 6.72
C ASP A 388 3.30 -23.16 7.43
N ARG A 389 3.64 -22.11 6.67
CA ARG A 389 3.93 -20.73 7.15
C ARG A 389 5.09 -20.66 8.14
N ARG A 390 5.93 -21.69 8.19
CA ARG A 390 7.09 -21.77 9.10
C ARG A 390 8.40 -21.40 8.43
N PHE A 391 8.44 -21.38 7.08
CA PHE A 391 9.67 -21.17 6.32
C PHE A 391 10.47 -19.96 6.82
N HIS A 392 9.81 -18.79 6.99
CA HIS A 392 10.46 -17.58 7.49
C HIS A 392 10.94 -17.73 8.95
N THR A 393 10.09 -18.28 9.81
CA THR A 393 10.47 -18.51 11.23
C THR A 393 11.62 -19.49 11.36
N ASP A 394 11.62 -20.59 10.59
CA ASP A 394 12.68 -21.57 10.59
C ASP A 394 13.99 -20.95 10.07
N THR A 395 13.94 -20.09 9.06
CA THR A 395 15.10 -19.33 8.57
C THR A 395 15.67 -18.41 9.65
N ILE A 396 14.82 -17.64 10.34
CA ILE A 396 15.27 -16.76 11.44
C ILE A 396 15.90 -17.59 12.57
N SER A 397 15.29 -18.71 12.93
CA SER A 397 15.78 -19.59 13.99
C SER A 397 17.14 -20.23 13.65
N LEU A 398 17.33 -20.61 12.37
CA LEU A 398 18.62 -21.11 11.89
C LEU A 398 19.70 -20.02 11.90
N ALA A 399 19.38 -18.84 11.38
CA ALA A 399 20.35 -17.74 11.22
C ALA A 399 20.74 -17.08 12.55
N PHE A 400 19.84 -17.11 13.54
CA PHE A 400 19.98 -16.41 14.83
C PHE A 400 19.51 -17.26 16.02
N PRO A 401 20.10 -18.45 16.25
CA PRO A 401 19.66 -19.39 17.28
C PRO A 401 19.71 -18.80 18.71
N GLN A 402 20.62 -17.86 18.97
CA GLN A 402 20.75 -17.18 20.26
C GLN A 402 19.49 -16.35 20.62
N TYR A 403 18.66 -15.97 19.66
CA TYR A 403 17.42 -15.19 19.87
C TYR A 403 16.15 -16.02 19.73
N ALA A 404 16.25 -17.35 19.58
CA ALA A 404 15.10 -18.25 19.41
C ALA A 404 14.12 -18.23 20.61
N HIS A 405 14.60 -17.81 21.79
CA HIS A 405 13.80 -17.70 23.02
C HIS A 405 12.88 -16.46 23.04
N LEU A 406 13.11 -15.48 22.17
CA LEU A 406 12.31 -14.24 22.13
C LEU A 406 10.92 -14.50 21.52
N PRO A 407 9.82 -14.11 22.20
CA PRO A 407 8.47 -14.42 21.76
C PRO A 407 8.08 -13.65 20.51
N TYR A 408 7.09 -14.17 19.77
CA TYR A 408 6.37 -13.47 18.71
C TYR A 408 5.09 -12.85 19.25
N GLU A 409 4.48 -11.95 18.49
CA GLU A 409 3.18 -11.35 18.84
C GLU A 409 2.11 -12.43 19.05
N ASP A 410 1.28 -12.26 20.07
CA ASP A 410 0.07 -13.05 20.25
C ASP A 410 -1.09 -12.40 19.50
N LYS A 411 -1.45 -12.99 18.34
CA LYS A 411 -2.59 -12.52 17.52
C LYS A 411 -3.94 -12.72 18.22
N ALA A 412 -4.01 -13.51 19.28
CA ALA A 412 -5.20 -13.73 20.08
C ALA A 412 -5.30 -12.76 21.28
N ALA A 413 -4.34 -11.84 21.43
CA ALA A 413 -4.37 -10.85 22.49
C ALA A 413 -5.70 -10.08 22.55
N PRO A 414 -6.27 -9.86 23.75
CA PRO A 414 -7.59 -9.24 23.91
C PRO A 414 -7.65 -7.85 23.29
N ARG A 415 -8.74 -7.56 22.58
CA ARG A 415 -8.97 -6.23 22.03
C ARG A 415 -9.18 -5.21 23.16
N VAL A 416 -8.59 -4.03 22.98
CA VAL A 416 -8.80 -2.89 23.89
C VAL A 416 -10.05 -2.11 23.46
N LEU A 417 -11.02 -1.95 24.33
CA LEU A 417 -12.24 -1.22 24.03
C LEU A 417 -12.18 0.19 24.63
N ASP A 418 -12.18 1.20 23.77
CA ASP A 418 -12.27 2.61 24.14
C ASP A 418 -13.51 3.23 23.48
N PHE A 419 -14.63 3.11 24.16
CA PHE A 419 -15.91 3.57 23.61
C PHE A 419 -16.01 5.09 23.45
N ASP A 420 -15.25 5.88 24.21
CA ASP A 420 -15.26 7.33 24.06
C ASP A 420 -14.53 7.76 22.78
N ARG A 421 -13.39 7.14 22.48
CA ARG A 421 -12.70 7.33 21.19
C ARG A 421 -13.55 6.84 20.00
N PHE A 422 -14.21 5.69 20.12
CA PHE A 422 -15.08 5.17 19.05
C PHE A 422 -16.28 6.10 18.82
N ARG A 423 -16.86 6.67 19.89
CA ARG A 423 -17.95 7.63 19.78
C ARG A 423 -17.51 8.94 19.14
N ALA A 424 -16.35 9.46 19.51
CA ALA A 424 -15.76 10.64 18.86
C ALA A 424 -15.58 10.41 17.35
N PHE A 425 -14.98 9.28 16.96
CA PHE A 425 -14.79 8.88 15.55
C PHE A 425 -16.12 8.76 14.80
N SER A 426 -17.16 8.14 15.40
CA SER A 426 -18.51 8.06 14.82
C SER A 426 -19.15 9.43 14.65
N SER A 427 -18.92 10.35 15.60
CA SER A 427 -19.44 11.73 15.55
C SER A 427 -18.78 12.56 14.47
N ASP A 428 -17.48 12.40 14.26
CA ASP A 428 -16.73 13.08 13.20
C ASP A 428 -17.19 12.60 11.81
N MET A 429 -17.38 11.30 11.64
CA MET A 429 -17.95 10.75 10.42
C MET A 429 -19.36 11.28 10.14
N PHE A 430 -20.22 11.35 11.15
CA PHE A 430 -21.57 11.90 10.99
C PHE A 430 -21.53 13.37 10.56
N ARG A 431 -20.76 14.22 11.25
CA ARG A 431 -20.59 15.64 10.90
C ARG A 431 -20.07 15.79 9.47
N TYR A 432 -19.09 14.98 9.10
CA TYR A 432 -18.55 14.97 7.75
C TYR A 432 -19.58 14.53 6.72
N SER A 433 -20.41 13.52 7.03
CA SER A 433 -21.47 13.04 6.13
C SER A 433 -22.62 14.02 5.94
N ALA A 434 -22.85 14.96 6.87
CA ALA A 434 -23.97 15.91 6.82
C ALA A 434 -23.76 17.08 5.85
N THR A 435 -22.58 17.27 5.28
CA THR A 435 -22.30 18.35 4.31
C THR A 435 -22.93 18.05 2.95
N LYS A 436 -23.51 19.08 2.28
CA LYS A 436 -24.13 18.97 0.94
C LYS A 436 -23.12 18.58 -0.14
N ARG A 437 -23.54 17.74 -1.12
CA ARG A 437 -22.73 17.20 -2.20
C ARG A 437 -23.52 17.05 -3.48
N ALA A 438 -22.85 17.14 -4.63
CA ALA A 438 -23.50 17.05 -5.95
C ALA A 438 -23.90 15.60 -6.30
N ARG A 439 -23.08 14.60 -5.96
CA ARG A 439 -23.35 13.16 -6.15
C ARG A 439 -23.27 12.47 -4.80
N GLN A 440 -24.27 11.70 -4.44
CA GLN A 440 -24.31 10.96 -3.21
C GLN A 440 -23.89 9.49 -3.45
N LEU A 441 -22.65 9.16 -3.13
CA LEU A 441 -22.19 7.78 -3.06
C LEU A 441 -22.59 7.13 -1.74
N THR A 442 -22.71 7.91 -0.66
CA THR A 442 -22.98 7.42 0.69
C THR A 442 -24.41 7.74 1.15
N ASN A 443 -24.90 6.94 2.09
CA ASN A 443 -26.21 7.08 2.74
C ASN A 443 -26.08 7.86 4.06
N SER A 444 -26.35 9.17 4.04
CA SER A 444 -26.23 10.03 5.23
C SER A 444 -27.14 9.59 6.40
N LEU A 445 -28.30 8.99 6.12
CA LEU A 445 -29.21 8.49 7.16
C LEU A 445 -28.59 7.31 7.94
N PHE A 446 -27.77 6.51 7.30
CA PHE A 446 -27.01 5.45 7.96
C PHE A 446 -26.09 6.04 9.03
N PHE A 447 -25.29 7.06 8.68
CA PHE A 447 -24.36 7.70 9.62
C PHE A 447 -25.09 8.39 10.78
N LEU A 448 -26.20 9.07 10.49
CA LEU A 448 -27.07 9.64 11.54
C LEU A 448 -27.57 8.56 12.49
N SER A 449 -28.09 7.45 11.96
CA SER A 449 -28.62 6.36 12.79
C SER A 449 -27.53 5.74 13.67
N ARG A 450 -26.31 5.59 13.15
CA ARG A 450 -25.17 5.07 13.91
C ARG A 450 -24.71 6.03 14.99
N HIS A 451 -24.65 7.33 14.68
CA HIS A 451 -24.33 8.36 15.63
C HIS A 451 -25.32 8.39 16.80
N LEU A 452 -26.63 8.39 16.51
CA LEU A 452 -27.66 8.37 17.52
C LEU A 452 -27.61 7.12 18.42
N ARG A 453 -27.40 5.94 17.83
CA ARG A 453 -27.25 4.70 18.60
C ARG A 453 -26.02 4.74 19.51
N ALA A 454 -24.88 5.24 19.01
CA ALA A 454 -23.67 5.39 19.80
C ALA A 454 -23.82 6.43 20.93
N PHE A 455 -24.71 7.42 20.76
CA PHE A 455 -25.03 8.39 21.78
C PHE A 455 -25.88 7.79 22.90
N VAL A 456 -26.90 6.98 22.56
CA VAL A 456 -27.75 6.29 23.52
C VAL A 456 -26.99 5.22 24.30
N GLU A 457 -26.20 4.42 23.62
CA GLU A 457 -25.44 3.32 24.22
C GLU A 457 -24.05 3.21 23.60
N LYS A 458 -23.02 3.54 24.38
CA LYS A 458 -21.61 3.62 23.92
C LYS A 458 -21.11 2.38 23.18
N LYS A 459 -21.55 1.18 23.55
CA LYS A 459 -21.12 -0.08 22.88
C LYS A 459 -21.38 -0.09 21.39
N TYR A 460 -22.43 0.59 20.90
CA TYR A 460 -22.74 0.66 19.47
C TYR A 460 -21.75 1.49 18.65
N SER A 461 -20.91 2.31 19.32
CA SER A 461 -19.86 3.07 18.64
C SER A 461 -18.75 2.18 18.05
N HIS A 462 -18.55 0.97 18.60
CA HIS A 462 -17.53 0.04 18.08
C HIS A 462 -17.73 -0.30 16.61
N ALA A 463 -18.96 -0.39 16.12
CA ALA A 463 -19.24 -0.66 14.72
C ALA A 463 -18.61 0.37 13.75
N ALA A 464 -18.38 1.61 14.19
CA ALA A 464 -17.73 2.63 13.38
C ALA A 464 -16.29 2.25 12.97
N VAL A 465 -15.61 1.43 13.78
CA VAL A 465 -14.26 0.95 13.50
C VAL A 465 -14.22 -0.04 12.32
N GLU A 466 -15.33 -0.77 12.11
CA GLU A 466 -15.39 -1.83 11.08
C GLU A 466 -15.56 -1.31 9.65
N PHE A 467 -16.22 -0.14 9.49
CA PHE A 467 -16.50 0.43 8.16
C PHE A 467 -15.89 1.82 7.97
N GLY A 468 -15.38 2.44 9.03
CA GLY A 468 -15.07 3.88 9.06
C GLY A 468 -14.00 4.29 8.06
N GLU A 469 -12.92 3.55 7.96
CA GLU A 469 -11.82 3.86 7.03
C GLU A 469 -12.31 3.93 5.59
N GLN A 470 -13.07 2.93 5.16
CA GLN A 470 -13.63 2.87 3.83
C GLN A 470 -14.71 3.94 3.60
N ALA A 471 -15.59 4.14 4.59
CA ALA A 471 -16.65 5.14 4.49
C ALA A 471 -16.09 6.57 4.37
N ILE A 472 -15.04 6.90 5.14
CA ILE A 472 -14.37 8.21 5.06
C ILE A 472 -13.77 8.42 3.68
N LEU A 473 -13.10 7.41 3.12
CA LEU A 473 -12.52 7.48 1.78
C LEU A 473 -13.60 7.74 0.74
N VAL A 474 -14.71 6.99 0.75
CA VAL A 474 -15.83 7.21 -0.18
C VAL A 474 -16.45 8.60 -0.02
N MET A 475 -16.59 9.11 1.21
CA MET A 475 -17.08 10.47 1.47
C MET A 475 -16.12 11.55 0.94
N GLN A 476 -14.79 11.32 0.97
CA GLN A 476 -13.82 12.24 0.35
C GLN A 476 -13.94 12.23 -1.18
N LEU A 477 -14.10 11.07 -1.79
CA LEU A 477 -14.31 10.94 -3.24
C LEU A 477 -15.57 11.70 -3.71
N GLU A 478 -16.68 11.62 -2.95
CA GLU A 478 -17.87 12.43 -3.23
C GLU A 478 -17.57 13.94 -3.31
N ARG A 479 -16.69 14.43 -2.43
CA ARG A 479 -16.32 15.85 -2.39
C ARG A 479 -15.43 16.25 -3.56
N LEU A 480 -14.54 15.37 -4.01
CA LEU A 480 -13.71 15.62 -5.20
C LEU A 480 -14.56 15.81 -6.43
N ILE A 481 -15.54 14.94 -6.67
CA ILE A 481 -16.46 15.04 -7.81
C ILE A 481 -17.29 16.33 -7.74
N SER A 482 -17.75 16.70 -6.55
CA SER A 482 -18.55 17.92 -6.38
C SER A 482 -17.77 19.20 -6.69
N LYS A 483 -16.46 19.21 -6.47
CA LYS A 483 -15.58 20.34 -6.80
C LYS A 483 -15.34 20.45 -8.31
N SER A 484 -15.12 19.33 -9.00
CA SER A 484 -14.87 19.32 -10.45
C SER A 484 -16.08 19.84 -11.26
N GLY A 485 -17.31 19.50 -10.86
CA GLY A 485 -18.54 20.01 -11.49
C GLY A 485 -18.76 21.52 -11.32
N SER A 486 -18.27 22.12 -10.20
CA SER A 486 -18.45 23.56 -9.97
C SER A 486 -17.45 24.44 -10.75
N THR A 487 -16.30 23.90 -11.12
CA THR A 487 -15.28 24.63 -11.89
C THR A 487 -15.72 24.87 -13.34
N ARG A 488 -16.53 23.97 -13.94
CA ARG A 488 -17.08 24.15 -15.28
C ARG A 488 -18.11 25.29 -15.36
N VAL A 489 -18.93 25.47 -14.33
CA VAL A 489 -19.98 26.54 -14.35
C VAL A 489 -19.34 27.92 -14.30
N SER A 490 -18.17 28.08 -13.66
CA SER A 490 -17.47 29.37 -13.60
C SER A 490 -16.65 29.70 -14.87
N GLN A 491 -16.26 28.71 -15.68
CA GLN A 491 -15.52 28.94 -16.93
C GLN A 491 -16.45 29.17 -18.12
N VAL A 492 -17.70 28.66 -18.10
CA VAL A 492 -18.72 28.90 -19.15
C VAL A 492 -19.42 30.25 -18.97
N SER A 493 -19.34 30.86 -17.78
CA SER A 493 -19.91 32.20 -17.52
C SER A 493 -18.93 33.36 -17.71
N ALA A 494 -17.67 33.09 -18.12
CA ALA A 494 -16.61 34.07 -18.36
C ALA A 494 -16.06 34.05 -19.80
N GLY A 495 -16.77 33.40 -20.76
CA GLY A 495 -16.45 33.34 -22.19
C GLY A 495 -17.47 34.12 -23.03
#